data_7906611d03a5a0173101256c25c30d5f
#
_entry.id   7906611d03a5a0173101256c25c30d5f
#
_cell.length_a   1.000
_cell.length_b   1.000
_cell.length_c   1.000
_cell.angle_alpha   90.00
_cell.angle_beta   90.00
_cell.angle_gamma   90.00
#
_symmetry.space_group_name_H-M   'P 1'
#
loop_
_entity.id
_entity.type
_entity.pdbx_description
1 polymer ?
#
loop_
_entity_poly.entity_id
_entity_poly.type
_entity_poly.pdbx_seq_one_letter_code
_entity_poly.pdbx_strand_id
1 'polypeptide(L)'
;MRIGALLAAWGRPHGSDIGLALKGSSPHALKAEYLSSIDVFRDLARSEVERLAETTRMITCTRGKVVYRAGESNEALFLLKTGRVQIVRESAEGKRLISAVLGPHTFFGEMALVGQRLPQDSTAEAVDEALICVLSRKDLERLILEHPNVGLRFLEQLSARLLETEAVVEDFAFKSVPARLAGALLRLLETSEDQTVHASHQELADMIAAYRETVTLALDELQTRGLVTLSRRSIEILDAAALEKLAAG
;
A
#
# COMPACT_ATOMS: atom_id res chain seq x y z
N MET A 1 16.09 -14.05 0.72
CA MET A 1 15.87 -13.56 -0.66
C MET A 1 14.56 -12.75 -0.69
N ARG A 2 14.68 -11.44 -0.70
CA ARG A 2 13.73 -10.35 -1.01
C ARG A 2 12.32 -10.38 -0.42
N ILE A 3 12.18 -9.85 0.80
CA ILE A 3 10.94 -9.32 1.39
C ILE A 3 10.77 -7.82 1.00
N GLY A 4 11.51 -7.35 0.02
CA GLY A 4 11.63 -5.91 -0.31
C GLY A 4 10.47 -5.27 -1.08
N ALA A 5 9.41 -6.00 -1.45
CA ALA A 5 8.43 -5.46 -2.42
C ALA A 5 7.23 -4.73 -1.79
N LEU A 6 6.80 -5.10 -0.57
CA LEU A 6 5.57 -4.55 0.01
C LEU A 6 5.69 -3.09 0.47
N LEU A 7 6.89 -2.63 0.78
CA LEU A 7 7.15 -1.28 1.27
C LEU A 7 8.03 -0.45 0.33
N ALA A 8 8.49 -1.00 -0.79
CA ALA A 8 9.02 -0.22 -1.91
C ALA A 8 7.98 0.80 -2.45
N ALA A 9 6.70 0.62 -2.13
CA ALA A 9 5.65 1.60 -2.36
C ALA A 9 5.74 2.86 -1.47
N TRP A 10 6.65 2.89 -0.48
CA TRP A 10 6.91 4.08 0.35
C TRP A 10 7.87 5.07 -0.32
N GLY A 11 8.49 4.69 -1.46
CA GLY A 11 9.49 5.48 -2.14
C GLY A 11 8.93 6.48 -3.13
N ARG A 12 9.26 7.72 -2.87
CA ARG A 12 9.29 8.97 -3.64
C ARG A 12 7.96 9.65 -3.93
N PRO A 13 7.78 10.87 -3.41
CA PRO A 13 6.95 11.84 -4.09
C PRO A 13 7.70 12.24 -5.38
N HIS A 14 7.29 11.75 -6.55
CA HIS A 14 7.57 12.46 -7.78
C HIS A 14 6.75 13.77 -7.75
N GLY A 15 7.22 14.72 -6.94
CA GLY A 15 6.89 16.10 -7.11
C GLY A 15 7.76 16.59 -8.26
N SER A 16 7.12 17.04 -9.31
CA SER A 16 7.52 18.06 -10.29
C SER A 16 7.14 17.82 -11.74
N ASP A 17 6.55 16.65 -12.15
CA ASP A 17 6.22 16.45 -13.58
C ASP A 17 4.71 16.49 -13.92
N ILE A 18 3.83 16.71 -12.95
CA ILE A 18 2.37 16.75 -13.22
C ILE A 18 1.93 18.07 -13.87
N GLY A 19 2.76 19.10 -13.85
CA GLY A 19 2.44 20.44 -14.35
C GLY A 19 2.59 20.66 -15.84
N LEU A 20 3.34 19.86 -16.57
CA LEU A 20 3.69 20.15 -17.98
C LEU A 20 2.98 19.28 -19.02
N ALA A 21 2.43 18.13 -18.66
CA ALA A 21 1.78 17.20 -19.61
C ALA A 21 0.27 17.48 -19.86
N LEU A 22 -0.32 18.46 -19.19
CA LEU A 22 -1.78 18.70 -19.22
C LEU A 22 -2.27 19.65 -20.31
N LYS A 23 -1.41 20.11 -21.25
CA LYS A 23 -1.84 20.93 -22.36
C LYS A 23 -2.12 20.08 -23.60
N GLY A 24 -3.38 19.61 -23.74
CA GLY A 24 -3.88 19.08 -25.01
C GLY A 24 -4.58 17.73 -25.02
N SER A 25 -4.48 16.92 -23.97
CA SER A 25 -5.15 15.61 -23.94
C SER A 25 -6.52 15.69 -23.26
N SER A 26 -7.52 15.05 -23.86
CA SER A 26 -8.84 14.95 -23.22
C SER A 26 -8.74 14.14 -21.90
N PRO A 27 -9.61 14.40 -20.89
CA PRO A 27 -9.65 13.60 -19.66
C PRO A 27 -9.77 12.09 -19.90
N HIS A 28 -10.41 11.70 -20.99
CA HIS A 28 -10.56 10.33 -21.44
C HIS A 28 -9.22 9.74 -21.91
N ALA A 29 -8.45 10.47 -22.74
CA ALA A 29 -7.14 10.02 -23.21
C ALA A 29 -6.16 9.80 -22.07
N LEU A 30 -6.13 10.73 -21.11
CA LEU A 30 -5.31 10.60 -19.88
C LEU A 30 -5.71 9.39 -19.02
N LYS A 31 -6.99 9.04 -19.01
CA LYS A 31 -7.47 7.87 -18.28
C LYS A 31 -7.06 6.57 -18.98
N ALA A 32 -7.20 6.51 -20.30
CA ALA A 32 -6.78 5.36 -21.12
C ALA A 32 -5.26 5.13 -21.02
N GLU A 33 -4.45 6.19 -21.13
CA GLU A 33 -3.00 6.12 -20.94
C GLU A 33 -2.63 5.55 -19.57
N TYR A 34 -3.29 6.04 -18.50
CA TYR A 34 -3.09 5.49 -17.17
C TYR A 34 -3.44 4.01 -17.08
N LEU A 35 -4.63 3.61 -17.58
CA LEU A 35 -5.05 2.21 -17.54
C LEU A 35 -4.08 1.30 -18.31
N SER A 36 -3.52 1.75 -19.43
CA SER A 36 -2.48 1.03 -20.17
C SER A 36 -1.19 0.83 -19.37
N SER A 37 -0.88 1.70 -18.42
CA SER A 37 0.31 1.60 -17.58
C SER A 37 0.17 0.61 -16.42
N ILE A 38 -1.05 0.12 -16.14
CA ILE A 38 -1.31 -0.85 -15.08
C ILE A 38 -0.99 -2.25 -15.62
N ASP A 39 -0.16 -2.97 -14.90
CA ASP A 39 0.40 -4.26 -15.32
C ASP A 39 -0.66 -5.32 -15.68
N VAL A 40 -1.78 -5.33 -14.95
CA VAL A 40 -2.89 -6.26 -15.24
C VAL A 40 -3.59 -5.99 -16.58
N PHE A 41 -3.43 -4.81 -17.18
CA PHE A 41 -4.05 -4.43 -18.45
C PHE A 41 -3.05 -4.32 -19.60
N ARG A 42 -1.77 -4.63 -19.39
CA ARG A 42 -0.71 -4.45 -20.39
C ARG A 42 -0.91 -5.24 -21.69
N ASP A 43 -1.65 -6.35 -21.61
CA ASP A 43 -1.92 -7.24 -22.75
C ASP A 43 -3.19 -6.83 -23.53
N LEU A 44 -3.91 -5.78 -23.08
CA LEU A 44 -5.10 -5.27 -23.76
C LEU A 44 -4.72 -4.41 -24.98
N ALA A 45 -5.49 -4.57 -26.05
CA ALA A 45 -5.40 -3.67 -27.18
C ALA A 45 -5.84 -2.25 -26.79
N ARG A 46 -5.26 -1.22 -27.43
CA ARG A 46 -5.57 0.18 -27.12
C ARG A 46 -7.08 0.50 -27.17
N SER A 47 -7.80 -0.04 -28.16
CA SER A 47 -9.25 0.14 -28.27
C SER A 47 -10.03 -0.42 -27.09
N GLU A 48 -9.54 -1.47 -26.45
CA GLU A 48 -10.15 -2.10 -25.28
C GLU A 48 -9.90 -1.28 -24.02
N VAL A 49 -8.69 -0.75 -23.87
CA VAL A 49 -8.35 0.18 -22.80
C VAL A 49 -9.17 1.47 -22.93
N GLU A 50 -9.39 1.98 -24.12
CA GLU A 50 -10.23 3.15 -24.38
C GLU A 50 -11.71 2.86 -23.97
N ARG A 51 -12.25 1.69 -24.31
CA ARG A 51 -13.59 1.26 -23.85
C ARG A 51 -13.66 1.14 -22.32
N LEU A 52 -12.62 0.59 -21.69
CA LEU A 52 -12.55 0.49 -20.24
C LEU A 52 -12.52 1.89 -19.60
N ALA A 53 -11.80 2.83 -20.21
CA ALA A 53 -11.74 4.22 -19.77
C ALA A 53 -13.10 4.93 -19.81
N GLU A 54 -14.03 4.54 -20.70
CA GLU A 54 -15.39 5.09 -20.76
C GLU A 54 -16.23 4.70 -19.55
N THR A 55 -16.12 3.44 -19.09
CA THR A 55 -16.95 2.90 -17.99
C THR A 55 -16.37 3.16 -16.61
N THR A 56 -15.08 3.45 -16.50
CA THR A 56 -14.42 3.72 -15.23
C THR A 56 -14.63 5.16 -14.77
N ARG A 57 -14.70 5.36 -13.44
CA ARG A 57 -14.82 6.67 -12.79
C ARG A 57 -13.52 7.02 -12.06
N MET A 58 -13.08 8.27 -12.15
CA MET A 58 -11.97 8.79 -11.37
C MET A 58 -12.49 9.51 -10.12
N ILE A 59 -11.85 9.27 -8.98
CA ILE A 59 -12.09 9.99 -7.74
C ILE A 59 -10.77 10.54 -7.19
N THR A 60 -10.81 11.76 -6.65
CA THR A 60 -9.70 12.36 -5.94
C THR A 60 -9.94 12.24 -4.44
N CYS A 61 -8.93 11.80 -3.72
CA CYS A 61 -8.96 11.69 -2.27
C CYS A 61 -7.86 12.58 -1.68
N THR A 62 -8.24 13.46 -0.77
CA THR A 62 -7.28 14.21 0.06
C THR A 62 -6.74 13.31 1.17
N ARG A 63 -5.60 13.68 1.73
CA ARG A 63 -4.99 12.97 2.88
C ARG A 63 -6.02 12.72 3.99
N GLY A 64 -6.05 11.50 4.53
CA GLY A 64 -6.97 11.06 5.58
C GLY A 64 -8.38 10.73 5.09
N LYS A 65 -8.68 10.91 3.79
CA LYS A 65 -9.99 10.53 3.26
C LYS A 65 -10.11 9.02 3.15
N VAL A 66 -11.20 8.51 3.73
CA VAL A 66 -11.57 7.09 3.63
C VAL A 66 -12.21 6.82 2.29
N VAL A 67 -11.72 5.82 1.58
CA VAL A 67 -12.27 5.33 0.30
C VAL A 67 -13.42 4.36 0.54
N TYR A 68 -13.25 3.42 1.46
CA TYR A 68 -14.29 2.54 2.00
C TYR A 68 -13.93 2.13 3.44
N ARG A 69 -14.92 1.69 4.21
CA ARG A 69 -14.77 1.23 5.59
C ARG A 69 -14.97 -0.26 5.72
N ALA A 70 -14.35 -0.84 6.73
CA ALA A 70 -14.67 -2.20 7.18
C ALA A 70 -16.19 -2.30 7.46
N GLY A 71 -16.81 -3.40 7.05
CA GLY A 71 -18.25 -3.63 7.14
C GLY A 71 -19.08 -3.06 5.99
N GLU A 72 -18.54 -2.17 5.15
CA GLU A 72 -19.23 -1.69 3.96
C GLU A 72 -19.17 -2.73 2.84
N SER A 73 -20.30 -2.93 2.15
CA SER A 73 -20.36 -3.73 0.92
C SER A 73 -20.16 -2.82 -0.28
N ASN A 74 -19.15 -3.11 -1.09
CA ASN A 74 -18.99 -2.44 -2.37
C ASN A 74 -18.75 -3.48 -3.49
N GLU A 75 -19.12 -3.12 -4.71
CA GLU A 75 -18.94 -3.96 -5.90
C GLU A 75 -17.96 -3.27 -6.88
N ALA A 76 -16.88 -2.68 -6.34
CA ALA A 76 -15.91 -1.98 -7.13
C ALA A 76 -14.48 -2.36 -6.73
N LEU A 77 -13.63 -2.47 -7.73
CA LEU A 77 -12.19 -2.53 -7.59
C LEU A 77 -11.62 -1.11 -7.76
N PHE A 78 -10.65 -0.77 -6.97
CA PHE A 78 -10.00 0.54 -6.98
C PHE A 78 -8.57 0.38 -7.54
N LEU A 79 -8.23 1.20 -8.53
CA LEU A 79 -6.93 1.23 -9.17
C LEU A 79 -6.25 2.55 -8.80
N LEU A 80 -5.13 2.50 -8.11
CA LEU A 80 -4.42 3.67 -7.61
C LEU A 80 -3.53 4.27 -8.69
N LYS A 81 -3.88 5.48 -9.17
CA LYS A 81 -3.13 6.20 -10.21
C LYS A 81 -1.96 6.99 -9.62
N THR A 82 -2.22 7.79 -8.60
CA THR A 82 -1.22 8.61 -7.90
C THR A 82 -1.50 8.62 -6.42
N GLY A 83 -0.50 8.99 -5.63
CA GLY A 83 -0.61 9.01 -4.18
C GLY A 83 -0.47 7.63 -3.56
N ARG A 84 -0.81 7.53 -2.27
CA ARG A 84 -0.72 6.30 -1.49
C ARG A 84 -2.01 6.07 -0.71
N VAL A 85 -2.38 4.80 -0.59
CA VAL A 85 -3.53 4.35 0.20
C VAL A 85 -3.05 3.30 1.19
N GLN A 86 -3.40 3.45 2.47
CA GLN A 86 -3.17 2.42 3.48
C GLN A 86 -4.41 1.57 3.68
N ILE A 87 -4.20 0.27 3.86
CA ILE A 87 -5.23 -0.69 4.24
C ILE A 87 -5.10 -0.94 5.73
N VAL A 88 -6.14 -0.61 6.48
CA VAL A 88 -6.13 -0.67 7.93
C VAL A 88 -7.16 -1.68 8.42
N ARG A 89 -6.74 -2.55 9.32
CA ARG A 89 -7.60 -3.45 10.10
C ARG A 89 -7.66 -2.96 11.53
N GLU A 90 -8.79 -3.15 12.18
CA GLU A 90 -8.98 -2.76 13.57
C GLU A 90 -9.54 -3.96 14.37
N SER A 91 -8.94 -4.23 15.52
CA SER A 91 -9.44 -5.26 16.43
C SER A 91 -10.67 -4.75 17.21
N ALA A 92 -11.39 -5.66 17.87
CA ALA A 92 -12.54 -5.31 18.72
C ALA A 92 -12.15 -4.35 19.86
N GLU A 93 -10.90 -4.38 20.30
CA GLU A 93 -10.34 -3.51 21.34
C GLU A 93 -9.81 -2.17 20.79
N GLY A 94 -10.02 -1.89 19.51
CA GLY A 94 -9.58 -0.65 18.84
C GLY A 94 -8.10 -0.61 18.47
N LYS A 95 -7.39 -1.75 18.52
CA LYS A 95 -6.01 -1.82 18.08
C LYS A 95 -5.96 -1.81 16.55
N ARG A 96 -5.18 -0.88 15.99
CA ARG A 96 -5.01 -0.73 14.55
C ARG A 96 -3.80 -1.53 14.03
N LEU A 97 -3.95 -2.06 12.83
CA LEU A 97 -2.89 -2.67 12.05
C LEU A 97 -2.93 -2.10 10.63
N ILE A 98 -1.84 -1.49 10.19
CA ILE A 98 -1.64 -1.15 8.78
C ILE A 98 -1.16 -2.43 8.08
N SER A 99 -2.09 -3.12 7.41
CA SER A 99 -1.79 -4.38 6.72
C SER A 99 -1.09 -4.19 5.38
N ALA A 100 -1.27 -3.04 4.74
CA ALA A 100 -0.57 -2.67 3.51
C ALA A 100 -0.55 -1.16 3.32
N VAL A 101 0.50 -0.64 2.67
CA VAL A 101 0.53 0.70 2.08
C VAL A 101 0.75 0.54 0.59
N LEU A 102 -0.22 0.96 -0.20
CA LEU A 102 -0.28 0.77 -1.63
C LEU A 102 0.15 2.04 -2.35
N GLY A 103 1.01 1.90 -3.34
CA GLY A 103 1.46 2.96 -4.23
C GLY A 103 0.79 2.91 -5.60
N PRO A 104 1.17 3.82 -6.52
CA PRO A 104 0.64 3.85 -7.88
C PRO A 104 0.78 2.52 -8.61
N HIS A 105 -0.12 2.29 -9.57
CA HIS A 105 -0.22 1.07 -10.40
C HIS A 105 -0.65 -0.20 -9.65
N THR A 106 -1.08 -0.09 -8.39
CA THR A 106 -1.66 -1.20 -7.63
C THR A 106 -3.18 -1.12 -7.58
N PHE A 107 -3.82 -2.22 -7.17
CA PHE A 107 -5.26 -2.26 -6.94
C PHE A 107 -5.60 -2.68 -5.51
N PHE A 108 -6.81 -2.34 -5.07
CA PHE A 108 -7.37 -2.72 -3.77
C PHE A 108 -8.90 -2.82 -3.84
N GLY A 109 -9.54 -3.32 -2.77
CA GLY A 109 -10.97 -3.58 -2.77
C GLY A 109 -11.32 -4.92 -3.43
N GLU A 110 -10.37 -5.86 -3.44
CA GLU A 110 -10.49 -7.20 -4.05
C GLU A 110 -11.65 -8.04 -3.49
N MET A 111 -12.20 -7.69 -2.31
CA MET A 111 -13.41 -8.34 -1.78
C MET A 111 -14.61 -8.20 -2.73
N ALA A 112 -14.61 -7.17 -3.59
CA ALA A 112 -15.58 -7.04 -4.66
C ALA A 112 -15.54 -8.19 -5.66
N LEU A 113 -14.42 -8.93 -5.77
CA LEU A 113 -14.24 -10.08 -6.68
C LEU A 113 -14.80 -11.37 -6.09
N VAL A 114 -15.03 -11.44 -4.78
CA VAL A 114 -15.63 -12.61 -4.15
C VAL A 114 -17.10 -12.69 -4.51
N GLY A 115 -17.56 -13.84 -5.02
CA GLY A 115 -18.89 -14.04 -5.60
C GLY A 115 -20.09 -13.84 -4.67
N GLN A 116 -19.87 -13.71 -3.38
CA GLN A 116 -20.85 -13.32 -2.38
C GLN A 116 -20.56 -11.88 -1.99
N ARG A 117 -21.59 -11.03 -1.86
CA ARG A 117 -21.48 -9.63 -1.41
C ARG A 117 -20.93 -9.55 0.03
N LEU A 118 -19.68 -9.97 0.20
CA LEU A 118 -19.04 -9.89 1.50
C LEU A 118 -18.69 -8.44 1.82
N PRO A 119 -18.93 -8.01 3.05
CA PRO A 119 -18.46 -6.70 3.49
C PRO A 119 -16.94 -6.62 3.44
N GLN A 120 -16.41 -5.43 3.23
CA GLN A 120 -14.97 -5.17 3.34
C GLN A 120 -14.51 -5.54 4.76
N ASP A 121 -13.38 -6.22 4.86
CA ASP A 121 -12.78 -6.64 6.14
C ASP A 121 -11.77 -5.61 6.68
N SER A 122 -11.57 -4.54 5.92
CA SER A 122 -10.58 -3.50 6.19
C SER A 122 -11.09 -2.13 5.76
N THR A 123 -10.43 -1.08 6.23
CA THR A 123 -10.66 0.31 5.83
C THR A 123 -9.53 0.75 4.91
N ALA A 124 -9.85 1.35 3.77
CA ALA A 124 -8.89 1.98 2.88
C ALA A 124 -8.90 3.50 3.08
N GLU A 125 -7.73 4.07 3.39
CA GLU A 125 -7.55 5.48 3.72
C GLU A 125 -6.39 6.08 2.92
N ALA A 126 -6.59 7.27 2.33
CA ALA A 126 -5.55 7.98 1.60
C ALA A 126 -4.48 8.53 2.57
N VAL A 127 -3.21 8.16 2.35
CA VAL A 127 -2.07 8.64 3.14
C VAL A 127 -1.66 10.05 2.71
N ASP A 128 -1.82 10.35 1.43
CA ASP A 128 -1.58 11.66 0.80
C ASP A 128 -2.67 11.94 -0.24
N GLU A 129 -2.49 12.97 -1.07
CA GLU A 129 -3.41 13.22 -2.16
C GLU A 129 -3.34 12.08 -3.18
N ALA A 130 -4.46 11.40 -3.39
CA ALA A 130 -4.54 10.22 -4.23
C ALA A 130 -5.59 10.38 -5.34
N LEU A 131 -5.26 9.89 -6.52
CA LEU A 131 -6.17 9.78 -7.66
C LEU A 131 -6.43 8.30 -7.93
N ILE A 132 -7.68 7.91 -7.86
CA ILE A 132 -8.13 6.52 -7.90
C ILE A 132 -9.12 6.32 -9.03
N CYS A 133 -8.89 5.30 -9.85
CA CYS A 133 -9.85 4.85 -10.85
C CYS A 133 -10.72 3.74 -10.26
N VAL A 134 -12.03 3.88 -10.40
CA VAL A 134 -13.02 2.95 -9.84
C VAL A 134 -13.58 2.10 -10.98
N LEU A 135 -13.36 0.80 -10.90
CA LEU A 135 -13.83 -0.19 -11.86
C LEU A 135 -14.94 -1.03 -11.22
N SER A 136 -16.13 -1.08 -11.84
CA SER A 136 -17.21 -1.89 -11.31
C SER A 136 -16.89 -3.38 -11.46
N ARG A 137 -17.39 -4.19 -10.51
CA ARG A 137 -17.29 -5.65 -10.58
C ARG A 137 -17.78 -6.19 -11.92
N LYS A 138 -18.94 -5.71 -12.40
CA LYS A 138 -19.54 -6.13 -13.67
C LYS A 138 -18.61 -5.88 -14.87
N ASP A 139 -17.96 -4.72 -14.91
CA ASP A 139 -17.03 -4.39 -15.98
C ASP A 139 -15.78 -5.24 -15.92
N LEU A 140 -15.27 -5.51 -14.70
CA LEU A 140 -14.12 -6.39 -14.50
C LEU A 140 -14.44 -7.85 -14.88
N GLU A 141 -15.60 -8.39 -14.46
CA GLU A 141 -16.04 -9.73 -14.84
C GLU A 141 -16.14 -9.87 -16.36
N ARG A 142 -16.77 -8.90 -17.03
CA ARG A 142 -16.84 -8.87 -18.49
C ARG A 142 -15.46 -8.85 -19.11
N LEU A 143 -14.56 -7.99 -18.61
CA LEU A 143 -13.19 -7.86 -19.11
C LEU A 143 -12.41 -9.17 -18.99
N ILE A 144 -12.53 -9.87 -17.87
CA ILE A 144 -11.86 -11.17 -17.65
C ILE A 144 -12.44 -12.25 -18.59
N LEU A 145 -13.73 -12.25 -18.83
CA LEU A 145 -14.36 -13.20 -19.75
C LEU A 145 -13.96 -12.95 -21.21
N GLU A 146 -13.85 -11.70 -21.63
CA GLU A 146 -13.40 -11.31 -22.98
C GLU A 146 -11.88 -11.48 -23.14
N HIS A 147 -11.11 -11.25 -22.07
CA HIS A 147 -9.63 -11.27 -22.05
C HIS A 147 -9.10 -12.09 -20.85
N PRO A 148 -9.07 -13.43 -20.93
CA PRO A 148 -8.66 -14.29 -19.81
C PRO A 148 -7.27 -13.99 -19.25
N ASN A 149 -6.36 -13.47 -20.08
CA ASN A 149 -5.02 -13.06 -19.64
C ASN A 149 -5.06 -11.98 -18.55
N VAL A 150 -6.06 -11.10 -18.56
CA VAL A 150 -6.27 -10.12 -17.48
C VAL A 150 -6.50 -10.84 -16.16
N GLY A 151 -7.31 -11.90 -16.15
CA GLY A 151 -7.54 -12.73 -14.97
C GLY A 151 -6.25 -13.39 -14.46
N LEU A 152 -5.42 -13.90 -15.35
CA LEU A 152 -4.11 -14.47 -14.99
C LEU A 152 -3.19 -13.43 -14.34
N ARG A 153 -3.16 -12.19 -14.85
CA ARG A 153 -2.39 -11.09 -14.26
C ARG A 153 -2.90 -10.72 -12.86
N PHE A 154 -4.21 -10.70 -12.65
CA PHE A 154 -4.78 -10.52 -11.32
C PHE A 154 -4.34 -11.64 -10.37
N LEU A 155 -4.35 -12.90 -10.80
CA LEU A 155 -3.89 -14.04 -10.01
C LEU A 155 -2.40 -13.93 -9.66
N GLU A 156 -1.55 -13.51 -10.60
CA GLU A 156 -0.11 -13.28 -10.35
C GLU A 156 0.09 -12.22 -9.25
N GLN A 157 -0.59 -11.09 -9.33
CA GLN A 157 -0.47 -10.02 -8.33
C GLN A 157 -1.06 -10.43 -6.96
N LEU A 158 -2.19 -11.13 -6.94
CA LEU A 158 -2.78 -11.64 -5.69
C LEU A 158 -1.88 -12.70 -5.05
N SER A 159 -1.25 -13.58 -5.85
CA SER A 159 -0.29 -14.58 -5.34
C SER A 159 0.95 -13.91 -4.73
N ALA A 160 1.49 -12.89 -5.38
CA ALA A 160 2.59 -12.11 -4.81
C ALA A 160 2.20 -11.47 -3.47
N ARG A 161 1.01 -10.85 -3.39
CA ARG A 161 0.49 -10.25 -2.15
C ARG A 161 0.24 -11.29 -1.06
N LEU A 162 -0.19 -12.51 -1.41
CA LEU A 162 -0.36 -13.61 -0.47
C LEU A 162 0.98 -14.00 0.15
N LEU A 163 2.03 -14.23 -0.67
CA LEU A 163 3.38 -14.55 -0.18
C LEU A 163 3.93 -13.47 0.76
N GLU A 164 3.68 -12.21 0.45
CA GLU A 164 4.07 -11.09 1.30
C GLU A 164 3.33 -11.11 2.64
N THR A 165 2.02 -11.40 2.60
CA THR A 165 1.19 -11.51 3.82
C THR A 165 1.65 -12.68 4.69
N GLU A 166 1.99 -13.82 4.09
CA GLU A 166 2.55 -14.99 4.79
C GLU A 166 3.86 -14.63 5.51
N ALA A 167 4.76 -13.89 4.86
CA ALA A 167 6.00 -13.40 5.49
C ALA A 167 5.73 -12.49 6.70
N VAL A 168 4.70 -11.64 6.64
CA VAL A 168 4.29 -10.82 7.78
C VAL A 168 3.74 -11.69 8.92
N VAL A 169 2.97 -12.73 8.60
CA VAL A 169 2.47 -13.70 9.62
C VAL A 169 3.64 -14.43 10.29
N GLU A 170 4.66 -14.86 9.52
CA GLU A 170 5.88 -15.44 10.06
C GLU A 170 6.60 -14.48 11.00
N ASP A 171 6.74 -13.22 10.61
CA ASP A 171 7.33 -12.18 11.47
C ASP A 171 6.58 -12.02 12.80
N PHE A 172 5.26 -12.10 12.79
CA PHE A 172 4.46 -12.06 14.02
C PHE A 172 4.62 -13.31 14.88
N ALA A 173 4.76 -14.48 14.26
CA ALA A 173 4.87 -15.75 14.95
C ALA A 173 6.25 -15.95 15.60
N PHE A 174 7.32 -15.47 14.95
CA PHE A 174 8.69 -15.83 15.31
C PHE A 174 9.55 -14.66 15.79
N LYS A 175 9.20 -13.41 15.46
CA LYS A 175 10.01 -12.23 15.82
C LYS A 175 9.49 -11.48 17.03
N SER A 176 10.40 -11.05 17.89
CA SER A 176 10.10 -10.15 19.01
C SER A 176 9.67 -8.75 18.51
N VAL A 177 9.03 -7.96 19.38
CA VAL A 177 8.67 -6.57 19.04
C VAL A 177 9.88 -5.73 18.63
N PRO A 178 11.03 -5.77 19.33
CA PRO A 178 12.24 -5.06 18.88
C PRO A 178 12.73 -5.51 17.48
N ALA A 179 12.67 -6.80 17.16
CA ALA A 179 13.06 -7.32 15.85
C ALA A 179 12.12 -6.83 14.73
N ARG A 180 10.79 -6.87 14.96
CA ARG A 180 9.81 -6.32 14.01
C ARG A 180 9.96 -4.82 13.84
N LEU A 181 10.25 -4.08 14.93
CA LEU A 181 10.50 -2.64 14.90
C LEU A 181 11.75 -2.32 14.08
N ALA A 182 12.85 -3.04 14.29
CA ALA A 182 14.08 -2.88 13.50
C ALA A 182 13.80 -3.11 12.00
N GLY A 183 13.07 -4.16 11.65
CA GLY A 183 12.65 -4.41 10.27
C GLY A 183 11.77 -3.30 9.69
N ALA A 184 10.84 -2.74 10.47
CA ALA A 184 10.01 -1.60 10.03
C ALA A 184 10.84 -0.33 9.80
N LEU A 185 11.79 -0.03 10.68
CA LEU A 185 12.70 1.12 10.54
C LEU A 185 13.58 1.00 9.29
N LEU A 186 14.15 -0.17 9.03
CA LEU A 186 14.97 -0.43 7.83
C LEU A 186 14.16 -0.24 6.54
N ARG A 187 12.94 -0.76 6.50
CA ARG A 187 12.04 -0.58 5.35
C ARG A 187 11.69 0.88 5.10
N LEU A 188 11.42 1.66 6.15
CA LEU A 188 11.18 3.09 6.03
C LEU A 188 12.44 3.83 5.57
N LEU A 189 13.60 3.39 5.99
CA LEU A 189 14.88 3.95 5.59
C LEU A 189 15.15 3.79 4.09
N GLU A 190 14.79 2.64 3.48
CA GLU A 190 14.94 2.40 2.02
C GLU A 190 14.23 3.47 1.18
N THR A 191 13.23 4.14 1.74
CA THR A 191 12.42 5.14 1.06
C THR A 191 12.78 6.58 1.47
N SER A 192 13.71 6.74 2.39
CA SER A 192 14.20 8.03 2.85
C SER A 192 15.39 8.50 2.02
N GLU A 193 15.49 9.81 1.78
CA GLU A 193 16.64 10.39 1.07
C GLU A 193 17.85 10.60 1.99
N ASP A 194 17.60 10.60 3.28
CA ASP A 194 18.59 10.70 4.36
C ASP A 194 18.51 9.46 5.27
N GLN A 195 19.40 9.34 6.24
CA GLN A 195 19.40 8.24 7.21
C GLN A 195 18.36 8.44 8.32
N THR A 196 17.24 9.09 8.01
CA THR A 196 16.24 9.52 8.97
C THR A 196 14.86 8.97 8.61
N VAL A 197 14.24 8.31 9.57
CA VAL A 197 12.85 7.83 9.47
C VAL A 197 11.93 8.84 10.12
N HIS A 198 10.98 9.38 9.33
CA HIS A 198 9.95 10.30 9.82
C HIS A 198 8.65 9.54 10.13
N ALA A 199 8.55 9.03 11.33
CA ALA A 199 7.36 8.33 11.82
C ALA A 199 7.12 8.63 13.31
N SER A 200 5.85 8.67 13.70
CA SER A 200 5.47 8.71 15.11
C SER A 200 5.51 7.31 15.71
N HIS A 201 5.63 7.21 17.05
CA HIS A 201 5.56 5.93 17.76
C HIS A 201 4.21 5.21 17.52
N GLN A 202 3.12 5.95 17.28
CA GLN A 202 1.82 5.36 16.95
C GLN A 202 1.84 4.75 15.55
N GLU A 203 2.37 5.46 14.54
CA GLU A 203 2.49 4.92 13.17
C GLU A 203 3.34 3.66 13.16
N LEU A 204 4.47 3.64 13.87
CA LEU A 204 5.30 2.44 14.01
C LEU A 204 4.55 1.31 14.73
N ALA A 205 3.77 1.62 15.77
CA ALA A 205 2.97 0.66 16.50
C ALA A 205 1.90 0.02 15.59
N ASP A 206 1.22 0.82 14.78
CA ASP A 206 0.22 0.36 13.81
C ASP A 206 0.87 -0.52 12.71
N MET A 207 2.12 -0.23 12.31
CA MET A 207 2.86 -1.02 11.31
C MET A 207 3.28 -2.40 11.81
N ILE A 208 3.63 -2.53 13.09
CA ILE A 208 4.11 -3.79 13.65
C ILE A 208 3.09 -4.49 14.55
N ALA A 209 1.83 -4.04 14.53
CA ALA A 209 0.74 -4.54 15.38
C ALA A 209 1.12 -4.62 16.87
N ALA A 210 1.73 -3.56 17.39
CA ALA A 210 2.12 -3.43 18.80
C ALA A 210 1.34 -2.30 19.48
N TYR A 211 1.46 -2.18 20.80
CA TYR A 211 1.00 -0.99 21.52
C TYR A 211 2.05 0.11 21.44
N ARG A 212 1.61 1.37 21.39
CA ARG A 212 2.50 2.53 21.32
C ARG A 212 3.52 2.55 22.45
N GLU A 213 3.10 2.19 23.65
CA GLU A 213 3.96 2.11 24.85
C GLU A 213 5.07 1.07 24.66
N THR A 214 4.74 -0.09 24.06
CA THR A 214 5.70 -1.16 23.76
C THR A 214 6.73 -0.69 22.72
N VAL A 215 6.28 0.04 21.70
CA VAL A 215 7.18 0.64 20.70
C VAL A 215 8.07 1.69 21.32
N THR A 216 7.55 2.52 22.23
CA THR A 216 8.36 3.52 22.93
C THR A 216 9.48 2.86 23.72
N LEU A 217 9.17 1.81 24.50
CA LEU A 217 10.19 1.05 25.25
C LEU A 217 11.23 0.39 24.33
N ALA A 218 10.79 -0.18 23.21
CA ALA A 218 11.70 -0.78 22.24
C ALA A 218 12.61 0.27 21.57
N LEU A 219 12.10 1.46 21.25
CA LEU A 219 12.92 2.56 20.71
C LEU A 219 13.93 3.06 21.72
N ASP A 220 13.56 3.20 22.99
CA ASP A 220 14.47 3.59 24.07
C ASP A 220 15.58 2.55 24.26
N GLU A 221 15.27 1.26 24.12
CA GLU A 221 16.27 0.18 24.12
C GLU A 221 17.22 0.31 22.92
N LEU A 222 16.71 0.53 21.70
CA LEU A 222 17.54 0.73 20.51
C LEU A 222 18.45 1.96 20.66
N GLN A 223 17.94 3.05 21.23
CA GLN A 223 18.74 4.25 21.52
C GLN A 223 19.83 3.97 22.58
N THR A 224 19.49 3.25 23.64
CA THR A 224 20.47 2.88 24.69
C THR A 224 21.59 2.01 24.12
N ARG A 225 21.29 1.17 23.14
CA ARG A 225 22.28 0.36 22.41
C ARG A 225 23.04 1.15 21.34
N GLY A 226 22.73 2.44 21.14
CA GLY A 226 23.41 3.30 20.17
C GLY A 226 23.06 2.97 18.71
N LEU A 227 21.92 2.30 18.44
CA LEU A 227 21.49 1.92 17.10
C LEU A 227 20.70 3.03 16.42
N VAL A 228 20.02 3.88 17.19
CA VAL A 228 19.23 5.00 16.71
C VAL A 228 19.39 6.22 17.61
N THR A 229 19.09 7.41 17.07
CA THR A 229 18.89 8.64 17.85
C THR A 229 17.43 9.10 17.66
N LEU A 230 16.76 9.36 18.79
CA LEU A 230 15.37 9.80 18.78
C LEU A 230 15.26 11.31 18.86
N SER A 231 14.49 11.90 17.97
CA SER A 231 14.09 13.31 17.95
C SER A 231 12.60 13.44 17.77
N ARG A 232 12.06 14.66 17.81
CA ARG A 232 10.61 14.87 17.66
C ARG A 232 10.14 14.40 16.29
N ARG A 233 9.40 13.26 16.23
CA ARG A 233 8.91 12.60 15.00
C ARG A 233 10.00 12.24 13.99
N SER A 234 11.23 12.03 14.46
CA SER A 234 12.37 11.72 13.63
C SER A 234 13.27 10.73 14.36
N ILE A 235 13.63 9.67 13.66
CA ILE A 235 14.49 8.59 14.16
C ILE A 235 15.65 8.47 13.18
N GLU A 236 16.83 8.89 13.62
CA GLU A 236 18.07 8.76 12.86
C GLU A 236 18.64 7.37 13.09
N ILE A 237 19.01 6.68 12.02
CA ILE A 237 19.60 5.35 12.08
C ILE A 237 21.12 5.50 12.14
N LEU A 238 21.73 5.06 13.25
CA LEU A 238 23.18 5.15 13.47
C LEU A 238 23.91 3.89 12.99
N ASP A 239 23.31 2.71 13.14
CA ASP A 239 23.90 1.42 12.76
C ASP A 239 22.85 0.53 12.07
N ALA A 240 22.73 0.67 10.76
CA ALA A 240 21.82 -0.12 9.94
C ALA A 240 22.18 -1.62 9.95
N ALA A 241 23.49 -1.96 9.99
CA ALA A 241 23.93 -3.36 9.98
C ALA A 241 23.55 -4.10 11.28
N ALA A 242 23.60 -3.40 12.42
CA ALA A 242 23.15 -3.97 13.69
C ALA A 242 21.62 -4.09 13.76
N LEU A 243 20.88 -3.14 13.16
CA LEU A 243 19.43 -3.27 13.00
C LEU A 243 19.04 -4.43 12.09
N GLU A 244 19.77 -4.67 10.99
CA GLU A 244 19.54 -5.84 10.10
C GLU A 244 19.70 -7.16 10.87
N LYS A 245 20.76 -7.28 11.69
CA LYS A 245 20.96 -8.47 12.54
C LYS A 245 19.83 -8.66 13.55
N LEU A 246 19.36 -7.55 14.15
CA LEU A 246 18.23 -7.61 15.08
C LEU A 246 16.92 -7.98 14.37
N ALA A 247 16.69 -7.49 13.16
CA ALA A 247 15.51 -7.77 12.36
C ALA A 247 15.47 -9.22 11.84
N ALA A 248 16.62 -9.87 11.76
CA ALA A 248 16.71 -11.28 11.35
C ALA A 248 16.25 -12.26 12.44
N GLY A 249 16.23 -11.85 13.73
CA GLY A 249 15.76 -12.64 14.88
C GLY A 249 16.90 -13.16 15.72
#